data_81dd1ac5d6f36daa4add2452e5eb55f1
#
_entry.id   81dd1ac5d6f36daa4add2452e5eb55f1
#
_cell.length_a   1.000
_cell.length_b   1.000
_cell.length_c   1.000
_cell.angle_alpha   90.00
_cell.angle_beta   90.00
_cell.angle_gamma   90.00
#
_symmetry.space_group_name_H-M   'P 1'
#
loop_
_entity.id
_entity.type
_entity.pdbx_description
1 polymer ?
#
loop_
_entity_poly.entity_id
_entity_poly.type
_entity_poly.pdbx_seq_one_letter_code
_entity_poly.pdbx_strand_id
1 'polypeptide(L)'
;VKYKDLNGDGQIDEKDVRDIGYPKYPLYTAGMNMGFSWKGFDFSMTWAGAFKTSRLLSSMYRVPFGESNNSAVMKYMIEDAWTPEKGNSAKAPALSFKSKSHNYQDSDLWLRDASYVRLKNIEVGYSFPSSLLKKAHIGSLRIFMSGYNLLTFDSFKVSDPESDPSGTAYPLIKVVNVGLKVGF
;
A
#
# COMPACT_ATOMS: atom_id res chain seq x y z
N VAL A 1 5.64 15.89 20.73
CA VAL A 1 4.98 14.66 21.19
C VAL A 1 5.12 14.55 22.68
N LYS A 2 4.07 14.11 23.38
CA LYS A 2 4.09 13.78 24.80
C LYS A 2 3.92 12.28 24.94
N TYR A 3 4.93 11.60 25.45
CA TYR A 3 4.86 10.17 25.75
C TYR A 3 4.20 9.95 27.10
N LYS A 4 3.67 8.75 27.32
CA LYS A 4 2.97 8.38 28.54
C LYS A 4 3.91 7.58 29.43
N ASP A 5 3.96 7.97 30.69
CA ASP A 5 4.52 7.16 31.77
C ASP A 5 3.60 5.95 31.97
N LEU A 6 4.07 4.75 31.65
CA LEU A 6 3.31 3.52 31.72
C LEU A 6 3.46 2.79 33.05
N ASN A 7 4.60 2.96 33.71
CA ASN A 7 4.89 2.30 34.97
C ASN A 7 4.55 3.17 36.20
N GLY A 8 4.34 4.51 36.00
CA GLY A 8 3.90 5.45 37.04
C GLY A 8 5.05 5.93 37.94
N ASP A 9 6.30 5.83 37.50
CA ASP A 9 7.46 6.24 38.32
C ASP A 9 7.81 7.73 38.17
N GLY A 10 7.09 8.46 37.32
CA GLY A 10 7.29 9.90 37.06
C GLY A 10 8.40 10.22 36.08
N GLN A 11 9.06 9.22 35.49
CA GLN A 11 10.07 9.38 34.46
C GLN A 11 9.61 8.72 33.17
N ILE A 12 9.99 9.24 32.01
CA ILE A 12 9.74 8.63 30.70
C ILE A 12 11.05 8.02 30.21
N ASP A 13 11.17 6.71 30.30
CA ASP A 13 12.39 5.98 29.96
C ASP A 13 12.10 4.65 29.21
N GLU A 14 13.07 3.79 29.11
CA GLU A 14 13.00 2.50 28.43
C GLU A 14 12.03 1.50 29.09
N LYS A 15 11.56 1.77 30.31
CA LYS A 15 10.57 0.95 31.02
C LYS A 15 9.13 1.29 30.60
N ASP A 16 8.94 2.41 29.90
CA ASP A 16 7.64 2.85 29.37
C ASP A 16 7.35 2.28 27.98
N VAL A 17 7.86 1.12 27.68
CA VAL A 17 7.68 0.43 26.40
C VAL A 17 6.71 -0.73 26.58
N ARG A 18 5.82 -0.90 25.62
CA ARG A 18 4.91 -2.05 25.53
C ARG A 18 4.71 -2.49 24.10
N ASP A 19 4.32 -3.73 23.91
CA ASP A 19 3.93 -4.23 22.60
C ASP A 19 2.65 -3.56 22.13
N ILE A 20 2.65 -3.09 20.88
CA ILE A 20 1.51 -2.45 20.22
C ILE A 20 1.36 -2.93 18.78
N GLY A 21 0.11 -2.96 18.31
CA GLY A 21 -0.21 -3.33 16.92
C GLY A 21 -0.03 -4.81 16.62
N TYR A 22 0.24 -5.09 15.37
CA TYR A 22 0.43 -6.44 14.84
C TYR A 22 1.87 -6.62 14.34
N PRO A 23 2.34 -7.86 14.16
CA PRO A 23 3.67 -8.12 13.60
C PRO A 23 3.83 -7.51 12.20
N LYS A 24 5.07 -7.29 11.79
CA LYS A 24 5.43 -6.86 10.42
C LYS A 24 4.92 -7.86 9.36
N TYR A 25 4.93 -9.14 9.68
CA TYR A 25 4.37 -10.19 8.83
C TYR A 25 2.88 -10.37 9.13
N PRO A 26 2.01 -10.44 8.10
CA PRO A 26 0.59 -10.57 8.31
C PRO A 26 0.24 -11.87 9.03
N LEU A 27 -0.67 -11.81 9.99
CA LEU A 27 -1.18 -13.01 10.65
C LEU A 27 -2.11 -13.82 9.74
N TYR A 28 -2.77 -13.15 8.79
CA TYR A 28 -3.65 -13.79 7.82
C TYR A 28 -3.37 -13.28 6.42
N THR A 29 -3.35 -14.22 5.48
CA THR A 29 -3.37 -13.92 4.05
C THR A 29 -4.56 -14.61 3.41
N ALA A 30 -5.19 -13.98 2.43
CA ALA A 30 -6.30 -14.55 1.68
C ALA A 30 -6.12 -14.28 0.19
N GLY A 31 -6.57 -15.23 -0.62
CA GLY A 31 -6.62 -15.09 -2.07
C GLY A 31 -7.96 -15.60 -2.60
N MET A 32 -8.45 -14.94 -3.65
CA MET A 32 -9.68 -15.34 -4.32
C MET A 32 -9.48 -15.21 -5.84
N ASN A 33 -9.76 -16.33 -6.54
CA ASN A 33 -9.78 -16.35 -7.99
C ASN A 33 -11.22 -16.55 -8.46
N MET A 34 -11.65 -15.73 -9.39
CA MET A 34 -12.95 -15.87 -10.05
C MET A 34 -12.76 -15.81 -11.55
N GLY A 35 -13.62 -16.56 -12.27
CA GLY A 35 -13.60 -16.53 -13.71
C GLY A 35 -14.85 -17.20 -14.29
N PHE A 36 -15.20 -16.79 -15.50
CA PHE A 36 -16.25 -17.44 -16.26
C PHE A 36 -15.98 -17.32 -17.76
N SER A 37 -16.60 -18.21 -18.53
CA SER A 37 -16.59 -18.15 -20.00
C SER A 37 -18.01 -18.31 -20.52
N TRP A 38 -18.39 -17.49 -21.50
CA TRP A 38 -19.71 -17.53 -22.08
C TRP A 38 -19.73 -17.01 -23.52
N LYS A 39 -20.14 -17.82 -24.45
CA LYS A 39 -20.28 -17.47 -25.88
C LYS A 39 -19.08 -16.72 -26.48
N GLY A 40 -17.88 -17.19 -26.20
CA GLY A 40 -16.63 -16.59 -26.69
C GLY A 40 -16.05 -15.50 -25.79
N PHE A 41 -16.81 -14.94 -24.87
CA PHE A 41 -16.27 -14.09 -23.81
C PHE A 41 -15.64 -14.93 -22.72
N ASP A 42 -14.50 -14.48 -22.22
CA ASP A 42 -13.86 -14.97 -21.02
C ASP A 42 -13.49 -13.81 -20.09
N PHE A 43 -13.61 -14.09 -18.81
CA PHE A 43 -13.29 -13.15 -17.75
C PHE A 43 -12.57 -13.91 -16.65
N SER A 44 -11.54 -13.29 -16.10
CA SER A 44 -10.88 -13.77 -14.89
C SER A 44 -10.43 -12.63 -14.02
N MET A 45 -10.42 -12.82 -12.70
CA MET A 45 -9.81 -11.90 -11.76
C MET A 45 -9.24 -12.64 -10.55
N THR A 46 -8.18 -12.04 -10.01
CA THR A 46 -7.49 -12.53 -8.81
C THR A 46 -7.41 -11.40 -7.79
N TRP A 47 -7.92 -11.66 -6.61
CA TRP A 47 -7.75 -10.82 -5.43
C TRP A 47 -6.77 -11.45 -4.46
N ALA A 48 -5.98 -10.63 -3.80
CA ALA A 48 -5.14 -11.03 -2.69
C ALA A 48 -5.22 -10.00 -1.57
N GLY A 49 -5.13 -10.47 -0.34
CA GLY A 49 -5.15 -9.60 0.83
C GLY A 49 -4.25 -10.11 1.94
N ALA A 50 -3.79 -9.19 2.75
CA ALA A 50 -3.05 -9.44 3.98
C ALA A 50 -3.68 -8.65 5.12
N PHE A 51 -3.80 -9.27 6.28
CA PHE A 51 -4.56 -8.72 7.40
C PHE A 51 -3.80 -8.90 8.70
N LYS A 52 -4.09 -8.02 9.65
CA LYS A 52 -3.42 -7.96 10.96
C LYS A 52 -1.91 -7.89 10.80
N THR A 53 -1.46 -6.87 10.11
CA THR A 53 -0.06 -6.50 9.95
C THR A 53 0.08 -5.02 10.23
N SER A 54 1.12 -4.65 10.96
CA SER A 54 1.45 -3.25 11.24
C SER A 54 2.83 -2.93 10.72
N ARG A 55 3.03 -1.67 10.34
CA ARG A 55 4.33 -1.17 9.91
C ARG A 55 4.68 0.11 10.65
N LEU A 56 5.85 0.11 11.22
CA LEU A 56 6.46 1.31 11.75
C LEU A 56 7.01 2.12 10.57
N LEU A 57 6.64 3.39 10.48
CA LEU A 57 7.17 4.27 9.43
C LEU A 57 8.67 4.44 9.60
N SER A 58 9.43 4.25 8.53
CA SER A 58 10.87 4.52 8.51
C SER A 58 11.17 6.03 8.61
N SER A 59 12.42 6.39 8.83
CA SER A 59 12.84 7.79 8.97
C SER A 59 12.41 8.64 7.76
N MET A 60 12.45 8.10 6.54
CA MET A 60 12.01 8.79 5.33
C MET A 60 10.53 9.21 5.41
N TYR A 61 9.69 8.40 6.02
CA TYR A 61 8.25 8.65 6.14
C TYR A 61 7.83 9.31 7.45
N ARG A 62 8.74 9.60 8.37
CA ARG A 62 8.39 10.22 9.65
C ARG A 62 9.22 11.45 10.00
N VAL A 63 10.49 11.52 9.52
CA VAL A 63 11.38 12.65 9.84
C VAL A 63 11.36 13.67 8.71
N PRO A 64 10.75 14.85 8.89
CA PRO A 64 10.73 15.90 7.88
C PRO A 64 12.16 16.36 7.59
N PHE A 65 12.44 16.64 6.32
CA PHE A 65 13.75 17.08 5.82
C PHE A 65 14.86 16.01 5.95
N GLY A 66 14.55 14.80 6.45
CA GLY A 66 15.53 13.77 6.77
C GLY A 66 16.41 14.12 7.98
N GLU A 67 17.22 13.18 8.42
CA GLU A 67 18.07 13.37 9.60
C GLU A 67 19.12 14.47 9.38
N SER A 68 19.64 14.60 8.17
CA SER A 68 20.66 15.60 7.80
C SER A 68 20.09 16.87 7.13
N ASN A 69 18.77 17.09 7.18
CA ASN A 69 18.08 18.21 6.55
C ASN A 69 18.28 18.31 5.02
N ASN A 70 18.48 17.20 4.35
CA ASN A 70 18.76 17.11 2.91
C ASN A 70 17.67 16.38 2.11
N SER A 71 16.54 16.09 2.72
CA SER A 71 15.43 15.37 2.10
C SER A 71 14.17 16.22 1.97
N ALA A 72 13.31 15.87 1.01
CA ALA A 72 12.00 16.46 0.86
C ALA A 72 11.07 16.09 2.03
N VAL A 73 10.04 16.90 2.25
CA VAL A 73 8.98 16.64 3.21
C VAL A 73 7.80 15.99 2.48
N MET A 74 7.26 14.93 3.04
CA MET A 74 6.07 14.28 2.49
C MET A 74 4.85 15.18 2.67
N LYS A 75 3.92 15.15 1.71
CA LYS A 75 2.71 15.98 1.72
C LYS A 75 1.92 15.83 3.03
N TYR A 76 1.70 14.59 3.49
CA TYR A 76 0.95 14.35 4.72
C TYR A 76 1.64 14.91 5.97
N MET A 77 2.99 15.00 6.00
CA MET A 77 3.69 15.63 7.12
C MET A 77 3.38 17.11 7.21
N ILE A 78 3.20 17.80 6.07
CA ILE A 78 2.80 19.20 6.02
C ILE A 78 1.33 19.35 6.43
N GLU A 79 0.47 18.51 5.87
CA GLU A 79 -0.98 18.56 6.10
C GLU A 79 -1.35 18.18 7.53
N ASP A 80 -0.64 17.27 8.17
CA ASP A 80 -0.91 16.78 9.52
C ASP A 80 -0.08 17.47 10.60
N ALA A 81 0.90 18.32 10.21
CA ALA A 81 1.78 19.02 11.14
C ALA A 81 0.99 19.84 12.15
N TRP A 82 1.46 19.82 13.39
CA TRP A 82 0.95 20.70 14.43
C TRP A 82 1.25 22.17 14.13
N THR A 83 0.24 23.00 14.25
CA THR A 83 0.32 24.47 14.27
C THR A 83 -0.56 24.97 15.42
N PRO A 84 -0.38 26.23 15.88
CA PRO A 84 -1.24 26.81 16.91
C PRO A 84 -2.73 26.73 16.57
N GLU A 85 -3.09 26.90 15.29
CA GLU A 85 -4.48 26.87 14.82
C GLU A 85 -5.08 25.46 14.86
N LYS A 86 -4.26 24.44 14.58
CA LYS A 86 -4.71 23.03 14.63
C LYS A 86 -4.77 22.49 16.05
N GLY A 87 -3.88 22.94 16.93
CA GLY A 87 -3.85 22.47 18.31
C GLY A 87 -3.86 20.94 18.42
N ASN A 88 -4.81 20.40 19.17
CA ASN A 88 -4.95 18.96 19.39
C ASN A 88 -5.50 18.16 18.19
N SER A 89 -5.95 18.81 17.13
CA SER A 89 -6.39 18.13 15.91
C SER A 89 -5.24 17.67 14.99
N ALA A 90 -4.03 18.15 15.25
CA ALA A 90 -2.83 17.75 14.52
C ALA A 90 -2.50 16.28 14.73
N LYS A 91 -2.11 15.58 13.66
CA LYS A 91 -1.76 14.16 13.67
C LYS A 91 -0.26 13.90 13.57
N ALA A 92 0.53 14.96 13.44
CA ALA A 92 1.98 14.90 13.38
C ALA A 92 2.61 16.05 14.18
N PRO A 93 3.85 15.92 14.66
CA PRO A 93 4.58 17.02 15.32
C PRO A 93 4.75 18.22 14.40
N ALA A 94 5.01 19.40 14.99
CA ALA A 94 5.39 20.56 14.21
C ALA A 94 6.65 20.28 13.38
N LEU A 95 6.69 20.82 12.17
CA LEU A 95 7.87 20.72 11.31
C LEU A 95 9.04 21.46 11.95
N SER A 96 10.21 20.84 12.00
CA SER A 96 11.41 21.41 12.58
C SER A 96 12.67 20.89 11.92
N PHE A 97 13.64 21.76 11.75
CA PHE A 97 15.00 21.40 11.38
C PHE A 97 15.86 20.98 12.59
N LYS A 98 15.37 21.25 13.81
CA LYS A 98 16.10 21.00 15.07
C LYS A 98 15.38 19.94 15.91
N SER A 99 16.12 19.31 16.83
CA SER A 99 15.58 18.42 17.88
C SER A 99 14.62 17.35 17.36
N LYS A 100 15.07 16.54 16.41
CA LYS A 100 14.22 15.52 15.78
C LYS A 100 14.06 14.26 16.62
N SER A 101 15.03 13.92 17.49
CA SER A 101 15.10 12.65 18.21
C SER A 101 13.88 12.39 19.09
N HIS A 102 13.43 13.36 19.87
CA HIS A 102 12.31 13.16 20.79
C HIS A 102 10.99 12.90 20.09
N ASN A 103 10.64 13.66 19.05
CA ASN A 103 9.34 13.58 18.41
C ASN A 103 9.20 12.35 17.47
N TYR A 104 10.29 11.72 17.12
CA TYR A 104 10.34 10.67 16.08
C TYR A 104 10.83 9.33 16.63
N GLN A 105 10.71 9.12 17.95
CA GLN A 105 10.91 7.80 18.55
C GLN A 105 9.81 6.83 18.13
N ASP A 106 10.10 5.56 18.19
CA ASP A 106 9.15 4.49 17.90
C ASP A 106 7.97 4.58 18.87
N SER A 107 6.77 4.70 18.32
CA SER A 107 5.55 4.90 19.08
C SER A 107 4.31 4.57 18.24
N ASP A 108 3.16 4.55 18.89
CA ASP A 108 1.86 4.38 18.24
C ASP A 108 1.57 5.48 17.20
N LEU A 109 2.11 6.68 17.40
CA LEU A 109 2.01 7.77 16.43
C LEU A 109 2.57 7.40 15.05
N TRP A 110 3.60 6.56 15.00
CA TRP A 110 4.28 6.17 13.77
C TRP A 110 3.98 4.74 13.31
N LEU A 111 3.24 4.00 14.12
CA LEU A 111 2.76 2.68 13.74
C LEU A 111 1.49 2.79 12.90
N ARG A 112 1.45 2.10 11.77
CA ARG A 112 0.30 2.11 10.86
C ARG A 112 -0.19 0.69 10.60
N ASP A 113 -1.51 0.56 10.49
CA ASP A 113 -2.12 -0.66 9.95
C ASP A 113 -1.75 -0.77 8.45
N ALA A 114 -1.12 -1.88 8.09
CA ALA A 114 -0.71 -2.20 6.74
C ALA A 114 -1.55 -3.32 6.11
N SER A 115 -2.71 -3.61 6.69
CA SER A 115 -3.67 -4.53 6.09
C SER A 115 -4.20 -3.98 4.76
N TYR A 116 -4.35 -4.86 3.78
CA TYR A 116 -4.85 -4.46 2.46
C TYR A 116 -5.60 -5.58 1.75
N VAL A 117 -6.41 -5.18 0.75
CA VAL A 117 -6.99 -6.06 -0.27
C VAL A 117 -6.68 -5.47 -1.64
N ARG A 118 -6.16 -6.27 -2.56
CA ARG A 118 -5.72 -5.82 -3.88
C ARG A 118 -6.29 -6.69 -5.00
N LEU A 119 -6.80 -6.04 -6.04
CA LEU A 119 -7.06 -6.67 -7.33
C LEU A 119 -5.71 -6.85 -8.04
N LYS A 120 -5.14 -8.06 -7.94
CA LYS A 120 -3.84 -8.41 -8.51
C LYS A 120 -3.89 -8.46 -10.02
N ASN A 121 -4.87 -9.20 -10.54
CA ASN A 121 -5.06 -9.40 -11.97
C ASN A 121 -6.54 -9.30 -12.30
N ILE A 122 -6.82 -8.77 -13.47
CA ILE A 122 -8.13 -8.86 -14.14
C ILE A 122 -7.87 -9.02 -15.62
N GLU A 123 -8.61 -9.89 -16.28
CA GLU A 123 -8.57 -10.07 -17.72
C GLU A 123 -9.96 -10.28 -18.28
N VAL A 124 -10.23 -9.63 -19.39
CA VAL A 124 -11.44 -9.80 -20.20
C VAL A 124 -10.98 -10.11 -21.62
N GLY A 125 -11.49 -11.20 -22.19
CA GLY A 125 -11.17 -11.62 -23.53
C GLY A 125 -12.41 -11.95 -24.35
N TYR A 126 -12.22 -11.94 -25.67
CA TYR A 126 -13.22 -12.44 -26.61
C TYR A 126 -12.55 -13.27 -27.69
N SER A 127 -12.97 -14.52 -27.79
CA SER A 127 -12.56 -15.47 -28.83
C SER A 127 -13.58 -15.50 -29.95
N PHE A 128 -13.16 -15.17 -31.15
CA PHE A 128 -14.03 -15.15 -32.32
C PHE A 128 -14.43 -16.56 -32.75
N PRO A 129 -15.69 -16.77 -33.14
CA PRO A 129 -16.14 -18.10 -33.61
C PRO A 129 -15.43 -18.48 -34.91
N SER A 130 -15.04 -19.75 -35.03
CA SER A 130 -14.30 -20.28 -36.17
C SER A 130 -15.04 -20.10 -37.52
N SER A 131 -16.38 -20.01 -37.49
CA SER A 131 -17.16 -19.75 -38.69
C SER A 131 -16.84 -18.40 -39.36
N LEU A 132 -16.50 -17.39 -38.58
CA LEU A 132 -16.07 -16.09 -39.11
C LEU A 132 -14.62 -16.12 -39.62
N LEU A 133 -13.77 -16.92 -39.00
CA LEU A 133 -12.32 -16.94 -39.25
C LEU A 133 -11.93 -17.79 -40.45
N LYS A 134 -12.74 -18.80 -40.82
CA LYS A 134 -12.49 -19.69 -41.96
C LYS A 134 -12.27 -18.96 -43.29
N LYS A 135 -13.01 -17.86 -43.52
CA LYS A 135 -12.87 -17.06 -44.77
C LYS A 135 -11.51 -16.36 -44.86
N ALA A 136 -10.88 -16.08 -43.71
CA ALA A 136 -9.57 -15.41 -43.63
C ALA A 136 -8.40 -16.42 -43.45
N HIS A 137 -8.65 -17.73 -43.51
CA HIS A 137 -7.65 -18.79 -43.24
C HIS A 137 -6.98 -18.64 -41.86
N ILE A 138 -7.72 -18.11 -40.87
CA ILE A 138 -7.24 -17.97 -39.50
C ILE A 138 -7.85 -19.10 -38.66
N GLY A 139 -6.99 -19.85 -37.94
CA GLY A 139 -7.41 -20.95 -37.09
C GLY A 139 -8.08 -20.48 -35.80
N SER A 140 -7.54 -19.44 -35.17
CA SER A 140 -8.10 -18.84 -33.96
C SER A 140 -7.74 -17.34 -33.87
N LEU A 141 -8.65 -16.58 -33.28
CA LEU A 141 -8.43 -15.16 -33.00
C LEU A 141 -9.06 -14.83 -31.64
N ARG A 142 -8.26 -14.28 -30.72
CA ARG A 142 -8.73 -13.77 -29.44
C ARG A 142 -8.17 -12.36 -29.23
N ILE A 143 -9.03 -11.42 -28.87
CA ILE A 143 -8.63 -10.12 -28.37
C ILE A 143 -8.83 -10.10 -26.85
N PHE A 144 -7.97 -9.43 -26.11
CA PHE A 144 -8.10 -9.35 -24.67
C PHE A 144 -7.53 -8.04 -24.13
N MET A 145 -8.03 -7.67 -22.97
CA MET A 145 -7.49 -6.59 -22.14
C MET A 145 -7.20 -7.16 -20.76
N SER A 146 -6.02 -6.89 -20.22
CA SER A 146 -5.64 -7.29 -18.89
C SER A 146 -5.13 -6.10 -18.06
N GLY A 147 -5.35 -6.19 -16.77
CA GLY A 147 -4.90 -5.20 -15.81
C GLY A 147 -4.22 -5.84 -14.61
N TYR A 148 -3.20 -5.17 -14.10
CA TYR A 148 -2.44 -5.60 -12.92
C TYR A 148 -2.45 -4.50 -11.87
N ASN A 149 -2.66 -4.89 -10.61
CA ASN A 149 -2.64 -3.99 -9.44
C ASN A 149 -3.54 -2.76 -9.57
N LEU A 150 -4.68 -2.87 -10.27
CA LEU A 150 -5.52 -1.72 -10.62
C LEU A 150 -6.18 -1.07 -9.40
N LEU A 151 -6.58 -1.87 -8.41
CA LEU A 151 -7.27 -1.42 -7.21
C LEU A 151 -6.57 -1.96 -5.97
N THR A 152 -6.37 -1.08 -5.00
CA THR A 152 -5.87 -1.44 -3.67
C THR A 152 -6.71 -0.71 -2.62
N PHE A 153 -7.23 -1.47 -1.67
CA PHE A 153 -7.95 -0.97 -0.51
C PHE A 153 -7.07 -1.18 0.71
N ASP A 154 -6.62 -0.11 1.32
CA ASP A 154 -5.73 -0.12 2.48
C ASP A 154 -5.96 1.10 3.36
N SER A 155 -5.48 1.04 4.61
CA SER A 155 -5.45 2.16 5.55
C SER A 155 -4.07 2.83 5.61
N PHE A 156 -3.07 2.23 5.00
CA PHE A 156 -1.68 2.64 5.14
C PHE A 156 -1.39 4.02 4.54
N LYS A 157 -1.88 4.32 3.35
CA LYS A 157 -1.90 5.62 2.64
C LYS A 157 -0.57 6.38 2.51
N VAL A 158 0.50 5.92 3.10
CA VAL A 158 1.81 6.57 3.07
C VAL A 158 2.63 6.10 1.88
N SER A 159 2.57 4.80 1.61
CA SER A 159 3.18 4.14 0.45
C SER A 159 2.39 2.88 0.10
N ASP A 160 2.92 2.06 -0.78
CA ASP A 160 2.31 0.77 -1.07
C ASP A 160 2.40 -0.16 0.15
N PRO A 161 1.28 -0.72 0.66
CA PRO A 161 1.27 -1.57 1.85
C PRO A 161 2.03 -2.89 1.69
N GLU A 162 2.34 -3.29 0.46
CA GLU A 162 3.07 -4.52 0.14
C GLU A 162 4.57 -4.27 -0.06
N SER A 163 4.97 -3.02 -0.31
CA SER A 163 6.37 -2.64 -0.50
C SER A 163 7.15 -2.60 0.80
N ASP A 164 8.48 -2.68 0.71
CA ASP A 164 9.35 -2.53 1.87
C ASP A 164 9.16 -1.14 2.51
N PRO A 165 8.97 -1.08 3.83
CA PRO A 165 8.76 0.18 4.55
C PRO A 165 10.02 1.04 4.69
N SER A 166 11.19 0.58 4.21
CA SER A 166 12.43 1.38 4.20
C SER A 166 12.29 2.70 3.43
N GLY A 167 11.29 2.79 2.53
CA GLY A 167 11.04 3.96 1.69
C GLY A 167 11.89 3.98 0.42
N THR A 168 12.75 2.99 0.21
CA THR A 168 13.60 2.88 -0.97
C THR A 168 13.04 1.97 -2.05
N ALA A 169 12.04 1.15 -1.71
CA ALA A 169 11.40 0.26 -2.66
C ALA A 169 10.46 1.01 -3.60
N TYR A 170 10.53 0.69 -4.88
CA TYR A 170 9.61 1.21 -5.86
C TYR A 170 8.20 0.63 -5.62
N PRO A 171 7.14 1.46 -5.58
CA PRO A 171 5.79 0.98 -5.38
C PRO A 171 5.31 0.12 -6.55
N LEU A 172 4.40 -0.81 -6.28
CA LEU A 172 3.78 -1.62 -7.33
C LEU A 172 2.98 -0.73 -8.29
N ILE A 173 3.33 -0.82 -9.57
CA ILE A 173 2.68 -0.03 -10.61
C ILE A 173 1.37 -0.66 -11.05
N LYS A 174 0.43 0.17 -11.49
CA LYS A 174 -0.76 -0.24 -12.22
C LYS A 174 -0.40 -0.40 -13.69
N VAL A 175 -0.77 -1.54 -14.28
CA VAL A 175 -0.49 -1.82 -15.68
C VAL A 175 -1.78 -2.22 -16.37
N VAL A 176 -2.01 -1.70 -17.57
CA VAL A 176 -3.10 -2.12 -18.46
C VAL A 176 -2.47 -2.54 -19.78
N ASN A 177 -2.84 -3.72 -20.25
CA ASN A 177 -2.41 -4.25 -21.53
C ASN A 177 -3.61 -4.55 -22.41
N VAL A 178 -3.45 -4.34 -23.70
CA VAL A 178 -4.37 -4.83 -24.74
C VAL A 178 -3.58 -5.77 -25.63
N GLY A 179 -4.13 -6.94 -25.90
CA GLY A 179 -3.46 -7.98 -26.67
C GLY A 179 -4.35 -8.63 -27.70
N LEU A 180 -3.67 -9.18 -28.69
CA LEU A 180 -4.24 -9.98 -29.76
C LEU A 180 -3.50 -11.33 -29.82
N LYS A 181 -4.24 -12.43 -29.86
CA LYS A 181 -3.68 -13.76 -30.05
C LYS A 181 -4.26 -14.34 -31.34
N VAL A 182 -3.40 -14.64 -32.29
CA VAL A 182 -3.76 -15.21 -33.59
C VAL A 182 -3.10 -16.59 -33.71
N GLY A 183 -3.85 -17.60 -34.16
CA GLY A 183 -3.35 -18.91 -34.52
C GLY A 183 -3.75 -19.23 -35.95
N PHE A 184 -2.83 -19.84 -36.68
CA PHE A 184 -3.01 -20.26 -38.08
C PHE A 184 -3.11 -21.77 -38.20
#